data_f35857dc54b57e0bc4024e98be5faefd
#
_entry.id   f35857dc54b57e0bc4024e98be5faefd
#
_cell.length_a   1.000
_cell.length_b   1.000
_cell.length_c   1.000
_cell.angle_alpha   90.00
_cell.angle_beta   90.00
_cell.angle_gamma   90.00
#
_symmetry.space_group_name_H-M   'P 1'
#
loop_
_entity.id
_entity.type
_entity.pdbx_description
1 polymer ?
#
loop_
_entity_poly.entity_id
_entity_poly.type
_entity_poly.pdbx_seq_one_letter_code
_entity_poly.pdbx_strand_id
1 'polypeptide(L)'
;MQTCTLAVDIGASSGRHIAGTVQNGKITLQEVYRFENGVHRENGHLCWDIDTLAKEVVNGLKAAHDAGFAPATIGIDTWAVDFVLLDADNKRIGDAVAYRDERTEGIREVLEKEYGLTFAEHYARTGIQYQPFNTVYQLMALKKEHPEQLAAAKTFLMVPDYLNYLLCGVPANEYTNASTTALVGADSRDWDDALIEKLGLPRGIFQPIKTAGTVLGHLTPEIQKAVGFDAEVILPATHDTGSAFLAVPARDEYAAYLSSGTWSLLGVENAAAITGPDSCAANFTNEGGYEYRYRYLKNIMGLWMIQSVRRELGEKTGTRPSFPELIAAAKEAADFPSCVDPDDNRFLAPASMIEEVRAACADTHQPVPAATGEVMQCVYNSLTQDYRRAVETLQSLTGKTYTSLNIVGGGSQDGYLNQQTANATGLTVFAGPTEGTALGNLMVQFIHSGDFADLAEARAAIRRSFEIKEYQPE
;
A
#
# COMPACT_ATOMS: atom_id res chain seq x y z
N MET A 1 19.33 25.27 -12.07
CA MET A 1 18.56 24.07 -11.73
C MET A 1 17.24 24.51 -11.10
N GLN A 2 16.17 23.78 -11.37
CA GLN A 2 14.87 24.09 -10.78
C GLN A 2 14.76 23.40 -9.41
N THR A 3 14.48 24.17 -8.35
CA THR A 3 14.20 23.59 -7.03
C THR A 3 12.92 22.73 -7.10
N CYS A 4 12.96 21.55 -6.52
CA CYS A 4 11.82 20.64 -6.46
C CYS A 4 11.78 19.87 -5.13
N THR A 5 10.70 19.18 -4.92
CA THR A 5 10.50 18.14 -3.92
C THR A 5 10.55 16.79 -4.63
N LEU A 6 11.19 15.79 -4.08
CA LEU A 6 11.36 14.49 -4.74
C LEU A 6 10.69 13.37 -3.97
N ALA A 7 9.74 12.70 -4.60
CA ALA A 7 9.16 11.44 -4.11
C ALA A 7 9.88 10.25 -4.75
N VAL A 8 10.23 9.27 -3.92
CA VAL A 8 10.71 7.95 -4.33
C VAL A 8 9.63 6.96 -3.93
N ASP A 9 8.85 6.51 -4.91
CA ASP A 9 7.70 5.60 -4.74
C ASP A 9 8.09 4.21 -5.29
N ILE A 10 8.21 3.23 -4.39
CA ILE A 10 8.69 1.88 -4.71
C ILE A 10 7.59 0.86 -4.41
N GLY A 11 6.97 0.35 -5.47
CA GLY A 11 6.05 -0.78 -5.36
C GLY A 11 6.73 -2.14 -5.49
N ALA A 12 5.97 -3.21 -5.36
CA ALA A 12 6.47 -4.59 -5.42
C ALA A 12 7.02 -5.00 -6.80
N SER A 13 6.71 -4.28 -7.87
CA SER A 13 7.12 -4.61 -9.25
C SER A 13 7.95 -3.53 -9.94
N SER A 14 7.94 -2.31 -9.45
CA SER A 14 8.72 -1.20 -10.00
C SER A 14 8.84 -0.07 -8.99
N GLY A 15 9.88 0.74 -9.15
CA GLY A 15 10.04 1.98 -8.42
C GLY A 15 10.22 3.17 -9.38
N ARG A 16 9.95 4.37 -8.87
CA ARG A 16 10.05 5.60 -9.65
C ARG A 16 10.41 6.79 -8.77
N HIS A 17 11.07 7.76 -9.38
CA HIS A 17 11.38 9.04 -8.77
C HIS A 17 10.57 10.11 -9.49
N ILE A 18 9.82 10.89 -8.74
CA ILE A 18 8.93 11.93 -9.27
C ILE A 18 9.30 13.26 -8.62
N ALA A 19 9.77 14.18 -9.45
CA ALA A 19 9.98 15.56 -9.06
C ALA A 19 8.63 16.28 -9.05
N GLY A 20 8.31 16.89 -7.92
CA GLY A 20 7.13 17.73 -7.74
C GLY A 20 7.51 19.19 -7.55
N THR A 21 6.73 20.08 -8.14
CA THR A 21 6.86 21.52 -7.96
C THR A 21 5.50 22.17 -7.77
N VAL A 22 5.45 23.24 -7.00
CA VAL A 22 4.23 24.04 -6.80
C VAL A 22 4.43 25.42 -7.43
N GLN A 23 3.49 25.83 -8.29
CA GLN A 23 3.48 27.14 -8.90
C GLN A 23 2.06 27.71 -8.90
N ASN A 24 1.86 28.87 -8.30
CA ASN A 24 0.53 29.50 -8.19
C ASN A 24 -0.54 28.56 -7.60
N GLY A 25 -0.16 27.75 -6.58
CA GLY A 25 -1.03 26.80 -5.92
C GLY A 25 -1.42 25.59 -6.77
N LYS A 26 -0.71 25.34 -7.88
CA LYS A 26 -0.86 24.13 -8.72
C LYS A 26 0.37 23.26 -8.62
N ILE A 27 0.15 21.95 -8.53
CA ILE A 27 1.17 20.92 -8.48
C ILE A 27 1.50 20.49 -9.92
N THR A 28 2.79 20.36 -10.22
CA THR A 28 3.28 19.75 -11.47
C THR A 28 4.19 18.59 -11.10
N LEU A 29 4.05 17.47 -11.80
CA LEU A 29 4.83 16.26 -11.61
C LEU A 29 5.67 15.97 -12.83
N GLN A 30 6.90 15.51 -12.61
CA GLN A 30 7.76 14.96 -13.64
C GLN A 30 8.43 13.68 -13.15
N GLU A 31 8.15 12.56 -13.81
CA GLU A 31 8.91 11.33 -13.60
C GLU A 31 10.32 11.54 -14.17
N VAL A 32 11.32 11.36 -13.32
CA VAL A 32 12.73 11.56 -13.69
C VAL A 32 13.50 10.25 -13.77
N TYR A 33 13.00 9.20 -13.13
CA TYR A 33 13.63 7.89 -13.13
C TYR A 33 12.61 6.79 -12.87
N ARG A 34 12.81 5.63 -13.47
CA ARG A 34 12.01 4.42 -13.25
C ARG A 34 12.92 3.19 -13.30
N PHE A 35 12.64 2.21 -12.44
CA PHE A 35 13.34 0.93 -12.41
C PHE A 35 12.39 -0.23 -12.12
N GLU A 36 12.79 -1.43 -12.46
CA GLU A 36 12.07 -2.65 -12.12
C GLU A 36 12.42 -3.09 -10.72
N ASN A 37 11.46 -3.69 -10.03
CA ASN A 37 11.61 -4.33 -8.73
C ASN A 37 11.00 -5.73 -8.78
N GLY A 38 11.45 -6.61 -7.91
CA GLY A 38 10.93 -7.97 -7.82
C GLY A 38 11.64 -8.79 -6.76
N VAL A 39 11.13 -9.98 -6.55
CA VAL A 39 11.71 -10.95 -5.62
C VAL A 39 12.53 -11.99 -6.37
N HIS A 40 13.52 -12.52 -5.71
CA HIS A 40 14.31 -13.66 -6.17
C HIS A 40 14.42 -14.73 -5.06
N ARG A 41 14.82 -15.94 -5.40
CA ARG A 41 15.06 -16.98 -4.39
C ARG A 41 16.50 -16.90 -3.90
N GLU A 42 16.65 -16.81 -2.58
CA GLU A 42 17.94 -16.84 -1.88
C GLU A 42 17.80 -17.59 -0.57
N ASN A 43 18.76 -18.46 -0.24
CA ASN A 43 18.79 -19.28 0.98
C ASN A 43 17.47 -20.04 1.28
N GLY A 44 16.72 -20.41 0.23
CA GLY A 44 15.46 -21.13 0.34
C GLY A 44 14.21 -20.25 0.40
N HIS A 45 14.36 -18.94 0.54
CA HIS A 45 13.29 -17.98 0.69
C HIS A 45 13.11 -17.07 -0.55
N LEU A 46 11.94 -16.43 -0.66
CA LEU A 46 11.74 -15.30 -1.55
C LEU A 46 12.25 -14.03 -0.88
N CYS A 47 13.19 -13.35 -1.51
CA CYS A 47 13.86 -12.19 -0.94
C CYS A 47 13.81 -10.97 -1.87
N TRP A 48 13.85 -9.78 -1.28
CA TRP A 48 14.09 -8.53 -1.99
C TRP A 48 15.59 -8.30 -2.16
N ASP A 49 16.02 -7.84 -3.33
CA ASP A 49 17.38 -7.33 -3.53
C ASP A 49 17.51 -5.89 -2.99
N ILE A 50 17.64 -5.79 -1.67
CA ILE A 50 17.74 -4.51 -0.96
C ILE A 50 18.96 -3.69 -1.39
N ASP A 51 20.06 -4.33 -1.76
CA ASP A 51 21.27 -3.63 -2.21
C ASP A 51 21.06 -3.00 -3.59
N THR A 52 20.37 -3.68 -4.48
CA THR A 52 19.94 -3.10 -5.76
C THR A 52 18.93 -1.98 -5.53
N LEU A 53 17.94 -2.14 -4.66
CA LEU A 53 16.99 -1.07 -4.34
C LEU A 53 17.71 0.18 -3.82
N ALA A 54 18.67 0.04 -2.91
CA ALA A 54 19.45 1.16 -2.40
C ALA A 54 20.24 1.88 -3.51
N LYS A 55 20.82 1.12 -4.45
CA LYS A 55 21.50 1.69 -5.63
C LYS A 55 20.53 2.43 -6.54
N GLU A 56 19.34 1.86 -6.79
CA GLU A 56 18.33 2.48 -7.63
C GLU A 56 17.77 3.78 -7.03
N VAL A 57 17.64 3.85 -5.70
CA VAL A 57 17.33 5.11 -5.02
C VAL A 57 18.37 6.17 -5.36
N VAL A 58 19.66 5.89 -5.19
CA VAL A 58 20.74 6.84 -5.48
C VAL A 58 20.82 7.16 -6.98
N ASN A 59 20.59 6.19 -7.87
CA ASN A 59 20.57 6.41 -9.31
C ASN A 59 19.47 7.40 -9.71
N GLY A 60 18.28 7.27 -9.11
CA GLY A 60 17.18 8.20 -9.35
C GLY A 60 17.43 9.60 -8.80
N LEU A 61 18.14 9.75 -7.67
CA LEU A 61 18.57 11.06 -7.19
C LEU A 61 19.52 11.73 -8.21
N LYS A 62 20.48 10.99 -8.76
CA LYS A 62 21.36 11.48 -9.85
C LYS A 62 20.56 11.87 -11.09
N ALA A 63 19.61 11.02 -11.48
CA ALA A 63 18.79 11.30 -12.67
C ALA A 63 17.96 12.59 -12.50
N ALA A 64 17.46 12.89 -11.29
CA ALA A 64 16.78 14.15 -11.00
C ALA A 64 17.74 15.34 -11.20
N HIS A 65 18.96 15.25 -10.68
CA HIS A 65 19.99 16.28 -10.86
C HIS A 65 20.34 16.47 -12.35
N ASP A 66 20.56 15.39 -13.08
CA ASP A 66 20.90 15.41 -14.50
C ASP A 66 19.75 15.95 -15.37
N ALA A 67 18.49 15.76 -14.94
CA ALA A 67 17.31 16.36 -15.54
C ALA A 67 17.15 17.87 -15.24
N GLY A 68 18.07 18.46 -14.50
CA GLY A 68 18.07 19.91 -14.19
C GLY A 68 17.32 20.28 -12.91
N PHE A 69 16.96 19.31 -12.07
CA PHE A 69 16.34 19.56 -10.77
C PHE A 69 17.37 19.67 -9.64
N ALA A 70 17.03 20.45 -8.64
CA ALA A 70 17.74 20.54 -7.35
C ALA A 70 16.73 20.16 -6.23
N PRO A 71 16.63 18.87 -5.85
CA PRO A 71 15.75 18.46 -4.78
C PRO A 71 16.13 19.17 -3.47
N ALA A 72 15.17 19.88 -2.88
CA ALA A 72 15.32 20.45 -1.54
C ALA A 72 14.98 19.41 -0.47
N THR A 73 14.01 18.56 -0.75
CA THR A 73 13.53 17.50 0.13
C THR A 73 13.36 16.18 -0.63
N ILE A 74 13.52 15.07 0.06
CA ILE A 74 13.38 13.71 -0.44
C ILE A 74 12.55 12.91 0.54
N GLY A 75 11.54 12.18 0.07
CA GLY A 75 10.77 11.22 0.83
C GLY A 75 10.67 9.88 0.10
N ILE A 76 10.80 8.78 0.85
CA ILE A 76 10.71 7.42 0.30
C ILE A 76 9.51 6.72 0.91
N ASP A 77 8.63 6.18 0.08
CA ASP A 77 7.59 5.23 0.45
C ASP A 77 7.77 3.91 -0.30
N THR A 78 7.32 2.83 0.32
CA THR A 78 7.33 1.50 -0.28
C THR A 78 6.08 0.71 0.14
N TRP A 79 6.01 -0.56 -0.27
CA TRP A 79 5.07 -1.52 0.31
C TRP A 79 5.32 -1.69 1.81
N ALA A 80 4.37 -2.28 2.51
CA ALA A 80 4.42 -2.47 3.95
C ALA A 80 4.96 -3.85 4.38
N VAL A 81 4.97 -4.09 5.66
CA VAL A 81 5.20 -5.33 6.42
C VAL A 81 6.61 -5.90 6.40
N ASP A 82 7.42 -5.62 5.38
CA ASP A 82 8.78 -6.17 5.26
C ASP A 82 9.80 -5.29 5.96
N PHE A 83 10.86 -5.91 6.46
CA PHE A 83 11.83 -5.26 7.34
C PHE A 83 13.26 -5.73 7.09
N VAL A 84 14.18 -4.98 7.68
CA VAL A 84 15.62 -5.26 7.73
C VAL A 84 16.08 -5.22 9.18
N LEU A 85 16.98 -6.11 9.56
CA LEU A 85 17.66 -6.07 10.87
C LEU A 85 19.11 -5.62 10.70
N LEU A 86 19.59 -4.80 11.64
CA LEU A 86 20.99 -4.36 11.71
C LEU A 86 21.61 -4.79 13.02
N ASP A 87 22.92 -5.13 12.97
CA ASP A 87 23.74 -5.44 14.12
C ASP A 87 24.29 -4.19 14.83
N ALA A 88 25.19 -4.39 15.78
CA ALA A 88 25.83 -3.30 16.53
C ALA A 88 26.76 -2.41 15.68
N ASP A 89 27.21 -2.90 14.54
CA ASP A 89 28.04 -2.17 13.59
C ASP A 89 27.21 -1.56 12.46
N ASN A 90 25.88 -1.57 12.58
CA ASN A 90 24.89 -1.12 11.59
C ASN A 90 24.96 -1.91 10.26
N LYS A 91 25.44 -3.14 10.30
CA LYS A 91 25.41 -4.04 9.14
C LYS A 91 24.13 -4.85 9.12
N ARG A 92 23.60 -5.08 7.91
CA ARG A 92 22.41 -5.90 7.73
C ARG A 92 22.68 -7.35 8.17
N ILE A 93 21.71 -7.90 8.91
CA ILE A 93 21.68 -9.28 9.35
C ILE A 93 20.68 -10.04 8.48
N GLY A 94 21.12 -11.12 7.84
CA GLY A 94 20.26 -11.96 7.02
C GLY A 94 19.72 -11.27 5.77
N ASP A 95 18.78 -11.94 5.13
CA ASP A 95 18.13 -11.49 3.91
C ASP A 95 16.86 -10.68 4.22
N ALA A 96 16.50 -9.77 3.34
CA ALA A 96 15.19 -9.10 3.39
C ALA A 96 14.13 -10.02 2.77
N VAL A 97 13.61 -10.94 3.56
CA VAL A 97 12.61 -11.92 3.10
C VAL A 97 11.31 -11.22 2.79
N ALA A 98 10.75 -11.50 1.60
CA ALA A 98 9.56 -10.84 1.09
C ALA A 98 8.28 -11.40 1.73
N TYR A 99 7.28 -10.56 1.85
CA TYR A 99 5.97 -10.92 2.42
C TYR A 99 5.24 -12.05 1.67
N ARG A 100 5.66 -12.38 0.45
CA ARG A 100 5.11 -13.49 -0.35
C ARG A 100 5.79 -14.83 -0.07
N ASP A 101 6.76 -14.88 0.86
CA ASP A 101 7.43 -16.12 1.26
C ASP A 101 6.53 -16.99 2.13
N GLU A 102 6.66 -18.30 1.97
CA GLU A 102 5.83 -19.31 2.65
C GLU A 102 6.20 -19.49 4.14
N ARG A 103 7.32 -18.89 4.63
CA ARG A 103 7.83 -19.11 6.00
C ARG A 103 6.84 -18.80 7.10
N THR A 104 5.81 -17.98 6.82
CA THR A 104 4.81 -17.56 7.79
C THR A 104 3.60 -18.49 7.90
N GLU A 105 3.56 -19.56 7.08
CA GLU A 105 2.48 -20.52 7.13
C GLU A 105 2.41 -21.21 8.49
N GLY A 106 1.21 -21.28 9.10
CA GLY A 106 0.97 -21.88 10.39
C GLY A 106 1.49 -21.08 11.60
N ILE A 107 2.12 -19.94 11.43
CA ILE A 107 2.64 -19.13 12.56
C ILE A 107 1.52 -18.57 13.43
N ARG A 108 0.37 -18.22 12.86
CA ARG A 108 -0.80 -17.79 13.65
C ARG A 108 -1.20 -18.83 14.70
N GLU A 109 -1.26 -20.09 14.31
CA GLU A 109 -1.58 -21.22 15.18
C GLU A 109 -0.50 -21.43 16.27
N VAL A 110 0.76 -21.14 15.95
CA VAL A 110 1.87 -21.13 16.92
C VAL A 110 1.65 -20.03 17.96
N LEU A 111 1.27 -18.81 17.56
CA LEU A 111 0.98 -17.72 18.49
C LEU A 111 -0.13 -18.11 19.47
N GLU A 112 -1.18 -18.74 18.98
CA GLU A 112 -2.30 -19.16 19.82
C GLU A 112 -1.90 -20.30 20.78
N LYS A 113 -1.24 -21.34 20.29
CA LYS A 113 -0.91 -22.55 21.06
C LYS A 113 0.24 -22.36 22.04
N GLU A 114 1.31 -21.68 21.61
CA GLU A 114 2.54 -21.58 22.40
C GLU A 114 2.62 -20.31 23.23
N TYR A 115 2.01 -19.20 22.75
CA TYR A 115 2.04 -17.90 23.42
C TYR A 115 0.70 -17.50 24.03
N GLY A 116 -0.37 -18.28 23.80
CA GLY A 116 -1.70 -17.99 24.31
C GLY A 116 -2.26 -16.66 23.77
N LEU A 117 -1.88 -16.28 22.55
CA LEU A 117 -2.35 -15.07 21.87
C LEU A 117 -3.38 -15.46 20.82
N THR A 118 -4.67 -15.38 21.16
CA THR A 118 -5.74 -15.57 20.18
C THR A 118 -5.77 -14.41 19.17
N PHE A 119 -6.26 -14.68 17.96
CA PHE A 119 -6.38 -13.60 16.97
C PHE A 119 -7.33 -12.49 17.44
N ALA A 120 -8.42 -12.83 18.14
CA ALA A 120 -9.35 -11.84 18.67
C ALA A 120 -8.68 -10.90 19.70
N GLU A 121 -7.83 -11.44 20.60
CA GLU A 121 -7.03 -10.63 21.52
C GLU A 121 -6.02 -9.76 20.78
N HIS A 122 -5.32 -10.33 19.80
CA HIS A 122 -4.34 -9.61 18.99
C HIS A 122 -4.99 -8.45 18.22
N TYR A 123 -6.12 -8.72 17.57
CA TYR A 123 -6.89 -7.70 16.86
C TYR A 123 -7.40 -6.59 17.80
N ALA A 124 -7.96 -6.95 18.96
CA ALA A 124 -8.44 -5.97 19.92
C ALA A 124 -7.33 -5.02 20.42
N ARG A 125 -6.07 -5.47 20.46
CA ARG A 125 -4.90 -4.67 20.85
C ARG A 125 -4.38 -3.77 19.74
N THR A 126 -4.28 -4.30 18.53
CA THR A 126 -3.59 -3.64 17.40
C THR A 126 -4.53 -3.09 16.34
N GLY A 127 -5.74 -3.63 16.24
CA GLY A 127 -6.70 -3.29 15.20
C GLY A 127 -6.32 -3.75 13.80
N ILE A 128 -5.26 -4.56 13.68
CA ILE A 128 -4.75 -5.00 12.38
C ILE A 128 -5.38 -6.32 11.96
N GLN A 129 -5.99 -6.36 10.78
CA GLN A 129 -6.57 -7.58 10.21
C GLN A 129 -5.52 -8.68 10.05
N TYR A 130 -5.97 -9.94 10.06
CA TYR A 130 -5.09 -11.05 9.76
C TYR A 130 -4.68 -11.04 8.28
N GLN A 131 -3.38 -11.01 8.09
CA GLN A 131 -2.73 -11.40 6.86
C GLN A 131 -1.55 -12.30 7.24
N PRO A 132 -1.32 -13.43 6.57
CA PRO A 132 -0.24 -14.35 6.93
C PRO A 132 1.13 -13.68 6.92
N PHE A 133 1.25 -12.61 6.17
CA PHE A 133 2.48 -11.84 5.98
C PHE A 133 2.66 -10.63 6.92
N ASN A 134 1.76 -10.34 7.87
CA ASN A 134 2.03 -9.27 8.84
C ASN A 134 3.37 -9.51 9.52
N THR A 135 4.08 -8.43 9.82
CA THR A 135 5.47 -8.47 10.31
C THR A 135 5.63 -9.31 11.58
N VAL A 136 4.62 -9.32 12.46
CA VAL A 136 4.63 -10.16 13.67
C VAL A 136 4.83 -11.63 13.32
N TYR A 137 4.15 -12.15 12.30
CA TYR A 137 4.29 -13.55 11.87
C TYR A 137 5.65 -13.79 11.21
N GLN A 138 6.15 -12.83 10.44
CA GLN A 138 7.49 -12.89 9.86
C GLN A 138 8.59 -12.93 10.94
N LEU A 139 8.49 -12.09 11.98
CA LEU A 139 9.42 -12.08 13.12
C LEU A 139 9.37 -13.38 13.92
N MET A 140 8.18 -13.95 14.08
CA MET A 140 8.03 -15.23 14.79
C MET A 140 8.53 -16.42 13.97
N ALA A 141 8.38 -16.39 12.63
CA ALA A 141 9.03 -17.34 11.73
C ALA A 141 10.55 -17.23 11.83
N LEU A 142 11.10 -16.01 11.75
CA LEU A 142 12.52 -15.76 11.92
C LEU A 142 13.04 -16.24 13.28
N LYS A 143 12.30 -15.98 14.36
CA LYS A 143 12.64 -16.46 15.72
C LYS A 143 12.75 -17.96 15.79
N LYS A 144 11.90 -18.68 15.05
CA LYS A 144 11.91 -20.14 15.00
C LYS A 144 13.04 -20.70 14.15
N GLU A 145 13.32 -20.09 13.02
CA GLU A 145 14.29 -20.57 12.03
C GLU A 145 15.72 -20.09 12.34
N HIS A 146 15.85 -18.81 12.73
CA HIS A 146 17.13 -18.13 12.92
C HIS A 146 17.14 -17.26 14.20
N PRO A 147 16.98 -17.86 15.40
CA PRO A 147 16.94 -17.11 16.66
C PRO A 147 18.24 -16.30 16.91
N GLU A 148 19.36 -16.75 16.35
CA GLU A 148 20.65 -16.06 16.44
C GLU A 148 20.65 -14.70 15.73
N GLN A 149 19.87 -14.54 14.67
CA GLN A 149 19.72 -13.26 13.96
C GLN A 149 19.00 -12.23 14.85
N LEU A 150 17.89 -12.62 15.50
CA LEU A 150 17.19 -11.75 16.45
C LEU A 150 18.06 -11.41 17.67
N ALA A 151 18.88 -12.36 18.17
CA ALA A 151 19.78 -12.12 19.29
C ALA A 151 20.91 -11.14 18.94
N ALA A 152 21.40 -11.15 17.70
CA ALA A 152 22.42 -10.23 17.20
C ALA A 152 21.85 -8.85 16.85
N ALA A 153 20.55 -8.74 16.55
CA ALA A 153 19.92 -7.51 16.11
C ALA A 153 19.99 -6.40 17.17
N LYS A 154 20.24 -5.18 16.73
CA LYS A 154 20.21 -3.93 17.52
C LYS A 154 19.22 -2.91 16.96
N THR A 155 18.88 -3.02 15.67
CA THR A 155 17.98 -2.09 15.01
C THR A 155 17.05 -2.87 14.08
N PHE A 156 15.77 -2.61 14.21
CA PHE A 156 14.72 -3.06 13.31
C PHE A 156 14.23 -1.85 12.50
N LEU A 157 14.21 -1.97 11.18
CA LEU A 157 13.69 -0.94 10.29
C LEU A 157 12.76 -1.57 9.25
N MET A 158 11.61 -0.95 9.01
CA MET A 158 10.81 -1.28 7.83
C MET A 158 11.61 -0.95 6.56
N VAL A 159 11.29 -1.57 5.45
CA VAL A 159 12.07 -1.37 4.20
C VAL A 159 12.22 0.11 3.83
N PRO A 160 11.18 0.95 3.81
CA PRO A 160 11.35 2.37 3.48
C PRO A 160 12.17 3.12 4.53
N ASP A 161 12.03 2.76 5.80
CA ASP A 161 12.80 3.37 6.89
C ASP A 161 14.30 3.04 6.76
N TYR A 162 14.61 1.81 6.32
CA TYR A 162 15.98 1.41 6.03
C TYR A 162 16.57 2.21 4.85
N LEU A 163 15.80 2.39 3.78
CA LEU A 163 16.24 3.19 2.63
C LEU A 163 16.46 4.67 3.02
N ASN A 164 15.58 5.25 3.83
CA ASN A 164 15.76 6.60 4.39
C ASN A 164 17.01 6.66 5.30
N TYR A 165 17.21 5.64 6.15
CA TYR A 165 18.41 5.52 6.97
C TYR A 165 19.70 5.53 6.14
N LEU A 166 19.72 4.81 5.02
CA LEU A 166 20.90 4.78 4.13
C LEU A 166 21.21 6.17 3.54
N LEU A 167 20.19 7.01 3.35
CA LEU A 167 20.38 8.37 2.82
C LEU A 167 20.94 9.34 3.86
N CYS A 168 20.45 9.29 5.13
CA CYS A 168 20.73 10.31 6.13
C CYS A 168 21.45 9.80 7.39
N GLY A 169 21.58 8.48 7.58
CA GLY A 169 22.24 7.88 8.74
C GLY A 169 21.41 7.89 10.03
N VAL A 170 20.14 8.29 9.99
CA VAL A 170 19.26 8.40 11.17
C VAL A 170 18.20 7.29 11.13
N PRO A 171 18.25 6.31 12.06
CA PRO A 171 17.25 5.24 12.12
C PRO A 171 15.96 5.75 12.77
N ALA A 172 14.82 5.42 12.17
CA ALA A 172 13.48 5.69 12.70
C ALA A 172 12.52 4.65 12.13
N ASN A 173 11.35 4.47 12.77
CA ASN A 173 10.23 3.76 12.17
C ASN A 173 9.07 4.75 11.98
N GLU A 174 8.52 4.81 10.76
CA GLU A 174 7.40 5.71 10.47
C GLU A 174 6.07 5.00 10.78
N TYR A 175 5.14 5.75 11.37
CA TYR A 175 3.89 5.24 11.95
C TYR A 175 3.01 4.47 10.96
N THR A 176 2.86 4.97 9.73
CA THR A 176 1.96 4.33 8.76
C THR A 176 2.43 2.93 8.38
N ASN A 177 3.74 2.72 8.29
CA ASN A 177 4.33 1.41 8.02
C ASN A 177 4.49 0.59 9.31
N ALA A 178 4.95 1.19 10.42
CA ALA A 178 5.08 0.50 11.70
C ALA A 178 3.76 -0.12 12.19
N SER A 179 2.62 0.53 11.95
CA SER A 179 1.30 0.00 12.33
C SER A 179 0.99 -1.34 11.65
N THR A 180 1.46 -1.56 10.42
CA THR A 180 1.22 -2.80 9.66
C THR A 180 1.96 -4.01 10.23
N THR A 181 2.88 -3.78 11.17
CA THR A 181 3.59 -4.87 11.87
C THR A 181 2.69 -5.74 12.72
N ALA A 182 1.50 -5.24 13.11
CA ALA A 182 0.63 -5.80 14.12
C ALA A 182 1.32 -5.93 15.49
N LEU A 183 2.25 -5.01 15.79
CA LEU A 183 2.96 -4.86 17.07
C LEU A 183 2.79 -3.45 17.68
N VAL A 184 2.04 -2.58 17.01
CA VAL A 184 1.70 -1.23 17.47
C VAL A 184 0.31 -1.26 18.10
N GLY A 185 0.18 -0.72 19.31
CA GLY A 185 -1.10 -0.66 20.00
C GLY A 185 -2.05 0.35 19.34
N ALA A 186 -3.29 -0.05 19.10
CA ALA A 186 -4.28 0.80 18.46
C ALA A 186 -4.54 2.09 19.24
N ASP A 187 -4.63 2.03 20.57
CA ASP A 187 -4.89 3.20 21.40
C ASP A 187 -3.63 4.04 21.67
N SER A 188 -2.49 3.36 21.92
CA SER A 188 -1.22 4.02 22.24
C SER A 188 -0.56 4.69 21.03
N ARG A 189 -0.78 4.15 19.84
CA ARG A 189 -0.10 4.52 18.59
C ARG A 189 1.42 4.39 18.68
N ASP A 190 1.87 3.53 19.58
CA ASP A 190 3.28 3.20 19.82
C ASP A 190 3.43 1.69 19.97
N TRP A 191 4.66 1.19 19.99
CA TRP A 191 4.95 -0.22 20.18
C TRP A 191 4.23 -0.76 21.40
N ASP A 192 3.54 -1.91 21.24
CA ASP A 192 2.87 -2.61 22.36
C ASP A 192 3.92 -3.46 23.10
N ASP A 193 4.54 -2.86 24.13
CA ASP A 193 5.60 -3.48 24.90
C ASP A 193 5.16 -4.81 25.53
N ALA A 194 3.92 -4.89 26.03
CA ALA A 194 3.40 -6.12 26.64
C ALA A 194 3.20 -7.24 25.60
N LEU A 195 2.80 -6.90 24.38
CA LEU A 195 2.69 -7.85 23.28
C LEU A 195 4.08 -8.33 22.83
N ILE A 196 5.03 -7.42 22.66
CA ILE A 196 6.42 -7.72 22.28
C ILE A 196 7.06 -8.64 23.33
N GLU A 197 6.87 -8.35 24.62
CA GLU A 197 7.35 -9.20 25.73
C GLU A 197 6.66 -10.57 25.73
N LYS A 198 5.34 -10.62 25.59
CA LYS A 198 4.55 -11.87 25.50
C LYS A 198 5.08 -12.79 24.40
N LEU A 199 5.46 -12.22 23.24
CA LEU A 199 6.04 -12.96 22.11
C LEU A 199 7.53 -13.26 22.28
N GLY A 200 8.16 -12.74 23.34
CA GLY A 200 9.60 -12.90 23.60
C GLY A 200 10.47 -12.32 22.47
N LEU A 201 10.02 -11.20 21.89
CA LEU A 201 10.80 -10.43 20.92
C LEU A 201 11.68 -9.40 21.64
N PRO A 202 12.88 -9.07 21.12
CA PRO A 202 13.79 -8.15 21.77
C PRO A 202 13.29 -6.69 21.62
N ARG A 203 12.65 -6.13 22.66
CA ARG A 203 12.08 -4.77 22.62
C ARG A 203 13.07 -3.70 22.18
N GLY A 204 14.35 -3.85 22.52
CA GLY A 204 15.40 -2.87 22.27
C GLY A 204 15.76 -2.65 20.79
N ILE A 205 15.29 -3.50 19.88
CA ILE A 205 15.58 -3.34 18.45
C ILE A 205 14.61 -2.33 17.77
N PHE A 206 13.41 -2.18 18.34
CA PHE A 206 12.37 -1.32 17.76
C PHE A 206 12.65 0.15 18.04
N GLN A 207 12.87 0.93 16.98
CA GLN A 207 13.16 2.34 17.06
C GLN A 207 11.92 3.15 17.47
N PRO A 208 12.09 4.36 18.03
CA PRO A 208 10.97 5.25 18.31
C PRO A 208 10.15 5.52 17.05
N ILE A 209 8.82 5.40 17.18
CA ILE A 209 7.90 5.69 16.08
C ILE A 209 7.87 7.20 15.84
N LYS A 210 7.98 7.58 14.58
CA LYS A 210 7.86 8.95 14.07
C LYS A 210 6.66 9.05 13.14
N THR A 211 6.14 10.25 13.00
CA THR A 211 5.05 10.52 12.05
C THR A 211 5.54 11.06 10.74
N ALA A 212 4.73 10.93 9.70
CA ALA A 212 4.94 11.63 8.46
C ALA A 212 5.10 13.14 8.69
N GLY A 213 6.02 13.77 7.96
CA GLY A 213 6.45 15.16 8.16
C GLY A 213 7.67 15.32 9.06
N THR A 214 8.15 14.23 9.70
CA THR A 214 9.38 14.29 10.49
C THR A 214 10.60 14.42 9.58
N VAL A 215 11.43 15.44 9.81
CA VAL A 215 12.74 15.57 9.19
C VAL A 215 13.72 14.64 9.91
N LEU A 216 14.35 13.73 9.18
CA LEU A 216 15.39 12.86 9.72
C LEU A 216 16.76 13.54 9.73
N GLY A 217 17.05 14.36 8.73
CA GLY A 217 18.32 15.06 8.58
C GLY A 217 18.65 15.29 7.11
N HIS A 218 19.88 15.69 6.86
CA HIS A 218 20.42 15.89 5.51
C HIS A 218 21.02 14.61 4.96
N LEU A 219 21.22 14.56 3.66
CA LEU A 219 21.98 13.48 3.02
C LEU A 219 23.36 13.34 3.66
N THR A 220 23.84 12.11 3.82
CA THR A 220 25.21 11.89 4.30
C THR A 220 26.23 12.47 3.32
N PRO A 221 27.44 12.88 3.79
CA PRO A 221 28.49 13.41 2.90
C PRO A 221 28.84 12.48 1.74
N GLU A 222 28.72 11.17 1.94
CA GLU A 222 28.96 10.16 0.92
C GLU A 222 27.88 10.23 -0.18
N ILE A 223 26.59 10.28 0.22
CA ILE A 223 25.49 10.41 -0.72
C ILE A 223 25.54 11.76 -1.42
N GLN A 224 25.75 12.87 -0.71
CA GLN A 224 25.90 14.22 -1.32
C GLN A 224 26.98 14.21 -2.42
N LYS A 225 28.14 13.59 -2.14
CA LYS A 225 29.21 13.46 -3.13
C LYS A 225 28.80 12.63 -4.34
N ALA A 226 28.01 11.57 -4.11
CA ALA A 226 27.56 10.67 -5.16
C ALA A 226 26.54 11.30 -6.08
N VAL A 227 25.64 12.14 -5.55
CA VAL A 227 24.50 12.73 -6.29
C VAL A 227 24.74 14.17 -6.74
N GLY A 228 25.70 14.88 -6.12
CA GLY A 228 26.09 16.24 -6.49
C GLY A 228 25.29 17.37 -5.83
N PHE A 229 24.44 17.07 -4.85
CA PHE A 229 23.64 18.05 -4.10
C PHE A 229 23.37 17.56 -2.67
N ASP A 230 22.86 18.46 -1.84
CA ASP A 230 22.31 18.15 -0.52
C ASP A 230 20.79 18.35 -0.51
N ALA A 231 20.09 17.57 0.31
CA ALA A 231 18.66 17.67 0.52
C ALA A 231 18.27 17.18 1.93
N GLU A 232 17.17 17.65 2.46
CA GLU A 232 16.57 17.10 3.66
C GLU A 232 15.83 15.80 3.36
N VAL A 233 16.05 14.76 4.16
CA VAL A 233 15.28 13.51 4.14
C VAL A 233 14.11 13.65 5.09
N ILE A 234 12.90 13.59 4.55
CA ILE A 234 11.65 13.74 5.28
C ILE A 234 10.85 12.46 5.18
N LEU A 235 10.35 11.96 6.30
CA LEU A 235 9.43 10.83 6.29
C LEU A 235 8.09 11.25 5.65
N PRO A 236 7.69 10.70 4.51
CA PRO A 236 6.29 10.76 4.08
C PRO A 236 5.45 9.80 4.93
N ALA A 237 4.20 9.52 4.55
CA ALA A 237 3.57 8.28 4.95
C ALA A 237 4.29 7.15 4.20
N THR A 238 5.19 6.43 4.88
CA THR A 238 6.14 5.51 4.21
C THR A 238 5.49 4.22 3.70
N HIS A 239 4.28 3.90 4.14
CA HIS A 239 3.44 2.91 3.48
C HIS A 239 2.78 3.54 2.25
N ASP A 240 3.02 2.97 1.06
CA ASP A 240 2.50 3.47 -0.22
C ASP A 240 0.99 3.77 -0.20
N THR A 241 0.20 2.89 0.41
CA THR A 241 -1.24 3.11 0.60
C THR A 241 -1.52 4.25 1.59
N GLY A 242 -0.65 4.46 2.59
CA GLY A 242 -0.72 5.61 3.49
C GLY A 242 -0.58 6.92 2.72
N SER A 243 0.40 6.99 1.85
CA SER A 243 0.59 8.10 0.92
C SER A 243 -0.58 8.25 -0.06
N ALA A 244 -1.08 7.14 -0.63
CA ALA A 244 -2.23 7.20 -1.54
C ALA A 244 -3.49 7.79 -0.89
N PHE A 245 -3.77 7.47 0.37
CA PHE A 245 -4.89 8.04 1.13
C PHE A 245 -4.74 9.55 1.37
N LEU A 246 -3.50 10.03 1.58
CA LEU A 246 -3.23 11.47 1.67
C LEU A 246 -3.65 12.23 0.40
N ALA A 247 -3.36 11.65 -0.75
CA ALA A 247 -3.66 12.24 -2.05
C ALA A 247 -5.14 12.17 -2.46
N VAL A 248 -5.98 11.49 -1.68
CA VAL A 248 -7.42 11.46 -1.98
C VAL A 248 -7.98 12.88 -1.93
N PRO A 249 -8.52 13.40 -3.04
CA PRO A 249 -9.01 14.77 -3.11
C PRO A 249 -10.39 14.94 -2.49
N ALA A 250 -10.62 14.32 -1.32
CA ALA A 250 -11.88 14.37 -0.61
C ALA A 250 -12.35 15.81 -0.39
N ARG A 251 -13.66 16.03 -0.51
CA ARG A 251 -14.29 17.35 -0.35
C ARG A 251 -14.81 17.57 1.07
N ASP A 252 -15.14 16.46 1.75
CA ASP A 252 -15.74 16.46 3.08
C ASP A 252 -15.47 15.14 3.82
N GLU A 253 -15.96 15.02 5.04
CA GLU A 253 -15.83 13.86 5.90
C GLU A 253 -16.77 12.68 5.56
N TYR A 254 -17.64 12.84 4.57
CA TYR A 254 -18.57 11.81 4.10
C TYR A 254 -18.05 11.10 2.85
N ALA A 255 -16.77 11.22 2.57
CA ALA A 255 -16.09 10.56 1.49
C ALA A 255 -15.50 9.22 1.96
N ALA A 256 -15.81 8.14 1.24
CA ALA A 256 -15.06 6.91 1.30
C ALA A 256 -13.90 6.96 0.29
N TYR A 257 -12.87 6.16 0.52
CA TYR A 257 -11.62 6.16 -0.24
C TYR A 257 -11.36 4.77 -0.81
N LEU A 258 -10.89 4.71 -2.03
CA LEU A 258 -10.46 3.48 -2.68
C LEU A 258 -9.10 3.70 -3.35
N SER A 259 -8.06 3.14 -2.77
CA SER A 259 -6.77 3.00 -3.46
C SER A 259 -6.85 1.77 -4.37
N SER A 260 -6.96 2.01 -5.68
CA SER A 260 -7.18 0.96 -6.67
C SER A 260 -5.91 0.66 -7.46
N GLY A 261 -5.27 -0.43 -7.10
CA GLY A 261 -4.08 -0.99 -7.72
C GLY A 261 -4.21 -2.51 -7.87
N THR A 262 -3.12 -3.24 -7.72
CA THR A 262 -3.13 -4.72 -7.65
C THR A 262 -4.13 -5.20 -6.61
N TRP A 263 -4.08 -4.61 -5.42
CA TRP A 263 -5.12 -4.66 -4.40
C TRP A 263 -6.04 -3.44 -4.49
N SER A 264 -7.26 -3.60 -4.02
CA SER A 264 -8.23 -2.52 -3.79
C SER A 264 -8.37 -2.32 -2.28
N LEU A 265 -7.91 -1.18 -1.78
CA LEU A 265 -8.01 -0.84 -0.37
C LEU A 265 -9.13 0.18 -0.19
N LEU A 266 -10.27 -0.30 0.29
CA LEU A 266 -11.48 0.50 0.46
C LEU A 266 -11.70 0.84 1.94
N GLY A 267 -11.81 2.12 2.26
CA GLY A 267 -12.00 2.55 3.64
C GLY A 267 -12.19 4.05 3.81
N VAL A 268 -11.90 4.53 5.00
CA VAL A 268 -12.02 5.94 5.41
C VAL A 268 -10.89 6.32 6.35
N GLU A 269 -10.75 7.60 6.63
CA GLU A 269 -9.89 8.12 7.70
C GLU A 269 -10.71 8.31 8.98
N ASN A 270 -10.27 7.70 10.08
CA ASN A 270 -10.87 7.83 11.39
C ASN A 270 -9.90 8.50 12.40
N ALA A 271 -10.45 9.22 13.36
CA ALA A 271 -9.67 9.76 14.48
C ALA A 271 -9.36 8.73 15.56
N ALA A 272 -10.20 7.69 15.69
CA ALA A 272 -10.06 6.60 16.65
C ALA A 272 -10.14 5.23 15.94
N ALA A 273 -9.46 4.25 16.48
CA ALA A 273 -9.52 2.88 16.00
C ALA A 273 -10.87 2.22 16.31
N ILE A 274 -11.30 1.31 15.45
CA ILE A 274 -12.48 0.45 15.64
C ILE A 274 -11.97 -0.99 15.75
N THR A 275 -11.81 -1.49 16.97
CA THR A 275 -11.17 -2.78 17.26
C THR A 275 -12.12 -3.82 17.84
N GLY A 276 -13.43 -3.56 17.78
CA GLY A 276 -14.47 -4.45 18.28
C GLY A 276 -14.61 -5.76 17.49
N PRO A 277 -15.34 -6.74 18.07
CA PRO A 277 -15.54 -8.06 17.46
C PRO A 277 -16.16 -8.00 16.05
N ASP A 278 -17.09 -7.08 15.82
CA ASP A 278 -17.77 -6.93 14.53
C ASP A 278 -16.79 -6.47 13.45
N SER A 279 -15.88 -5.52 13.79
CA SER A 279 -14.83 -5.06 12.91
C SER A 279 -13.83 -6.19 12.59
N CYS A 280 -13.45 -6.97 13.60
CA CYS A 280 -12.62 -8.15 13.45
C CYS A 280 -13.25 -9.18 12.50
N ALA A 281 -14.53 -9.51 12.72
CA ALA A 281 -15.28 -10.47 11.90
C ALA A 281 -15.47 -9.98 10.44
N ALA A 282 -15.61 -8.68 10.26
CA ALA A 282 -15.73 -8.06 8.93
C ALA A 282 -14.38 -7.88 8.20
N ASN A 283 -13.28 -8.26 8.87
CA ASN A 283 -11.92 -8.19 8.33
C ASN A 283 -11.48 -6.77 7.93
N PHE A 284 -11.88 -5.77 8.72
CA PHE A 284 -11.37 -4.40 8.59
C PHE A 284 -10.10 -4.20 9.41
N THR A 285 -9.21 -3.34 8.95
CA THR A 285 -7.94 -3.00 9.60
C THR A 285 -7.87 -1.52 9.96
N ASN A 286 -7.15 -1.19 11.05
CA ASN A 286 -6.91 0.17 11.51
C ASN A 286 -5.43 0.51 11.33
N GLU A 287 -5.01 0.69 10.09
CA GLU A 287 -3.63 1.07 9.79
C GLU A 287 -3.37 2.54 10.08
N GLY A 288 -2.17 2.87 10.51
CA GLY A 288 -1.76 4.24 10.78
C GLY A 288 -1.88 5.13 9.55
N GLY A 289 -2.32 6.35 9.77
CA GLY A 289 -2.45 7.40 8.78
C GLY A 289 -1.74 8.70 9.20
N TYR A 290 -1.83 9.72 8.38
CA TYR A 290 -1.26 11.04 8.64
C TYR A 290 -1.84 11.66 9.91
N GLU A 291 -1.03 12.42 10.68
CA GLU A 291 -1.43 13.05 11.94
C GLU A 291 -2.03 12.10 12.96
N TYR A 292 -1.48 10.87 13.05
CA TYR A 292 -1.98 9.81 13.93
C TYR A 292 -3.44 9.40 13.68
N ARG A 293 -4.00 9.68 12.50
CA ARG A 293 -5.28 9.13 12.09
C ARG A 293 -5.15 7.65 11.78
N TYR A 294 -6.29 6.97 11.66
CA TYR A 294 -6.36 5.60 11.19
C TYR A 294 -6.93 5.58 9.76
N ARG A 295 -6.29 4.82 8.91
CA ARG A 295 -6.88 4.32 7.68
C ARG A 295 -7.69 3.09 8.05
N TYR A 296 -8.98 3.26 8.26
CA TYR A 296 -9.89 2.16 8.56
C TYR A 296 -10.40 1.58 7.25
N LEU A 297 -9.87 0.45 6.86
CA LEU A 297 -10.04 -0.08 5.51
C LEU A 297 -10.14 -1.61 5.48
N LYS A 298 -10.64 -2.12 4.36
CA LYS A 298 -10.61 -3.52 3.98
C LYS A 298 -9.74 -3.69 2.74
N ASN A 299 -8.87 -4.69 2.75
CA ASN A 299 -8.14 -5.15 1.57
C ASN A 299 -9.04 -6.09 0.77
N ILE A 300 -9.22 -5.78 -0.49
CA ILE A 300 -10.01 -6.54 -1.47
C ILE A 300 -9.08 -6.91 -2.61
N MET A 301 -9.19 -8.12 -3.15
CA MET A 301 -8.49 -8.46 -4.39
C MET A 301 -8.95 -7.49 -5.48
N GLY A 302 -7.99 -6.74 -6.04
CA GLY A 302 -8.30 -5.64 -6.95
C GLY A 302 -8.04 -5.96 -8.42
N LEU A 303 -7.31 -5.04 -9.08
CA LEU A 303 -6.99 -5.16 -10.50
C LEU A 303 -6.10 -6.37 -10.83
N TRP A 304 -5.58 -7.06 -9.83
CA TRP A 304 -4.85 -8.32 -10.00
C TRP A 304 -5.62 -9.34 -10.82
N MET A 305 -6.94 -9.46 -10.61
CA MET A 305 -7.78 -10.37 -11.39
C MET A 305 -7.77 -9.99 -12.88
N ILE A 306 -7.99 -8.71 -13.18
CA ILE A 306 -7.97 -8.18 -14.55
C ILE A 306 -6.58 -8.33 -15.19
N GLN A 307 -5.53 -7.97 -14.44
CA GLN A 307 -4.14 -8.08 -14.89
C GLN A 307 -3.74 -9.53 -15.16
N SER A 308 -4.21 -10.47 -14.35
CA SER A 308 -3.96 -11.92 -14.52
C SER A 308 -4.66 -12.49 -15.75
N VAL A 309 -5.94 -12.14 -15.95
CA VAL A 309 -6.67 -12.51 -17.19
C VAL A 309 -5.91 -11.96 -18.42
N ARG A 310 -5.50 -10.69 -18.38
CA ARG A 310 -4.77 -10.04 -19.46
C ARG A 310 -3.43 -10.72 -19.77
N ARG A 311 -2.67 -11.08 -18.74
CA ARG A 311 -1.40 -11.81 -18.87
C ARG A 311 -1.61 -13.19 -19.49
N GLU A 312 -2.56 -13.95 -18.95
CA GLU A 312 -2.88 -15.30 -19.43
C GLU A 312 -3.32 -15.31 -20.90
N LEU A 313 -4.14 -14.36 -21.31
CA LEU A 313 -4.53 -14.21 -22.74
C LEU A 313 -3.32 -13.90 -23.61
N GLY A 314 -2.40 -13.06 -23.13
CA GLY A 314 -1.16 -12.77 -23.85
C GLY A 314 -0.26 -13.99 -24.03
N GLU A 315 -0.15 -14.82 -23.00
CA GLU A 315 0.62 -16.08 -23.05
C GLU A 315 -0.01 -17.09 -24.00
N LYS A 316 -1.35 -17.20 -24.03
CA LYS A 316 -2.09 -18.13 -24.91
C LYS A 316 -2.08 -17.70 -26.38
N THR A 317 -2.13 -16.41 -26.66
CA THR A 317 -2.30 -15.90 -28.03
C THR A 317 -1.03 -15.32 -28.65
N GLY A 318 0.03 -15.14 -27.85
CA GLY A 318 1.27 -14.48 -28.25
C GLY A 318 1.16 -12.94 -28.31
N THR A 319 -0.02 -12.38 -28.07
CA THR A 319 -0.25 -10.92 -28.05
C THR A 319 -1.09 -10.54 -26.83
N ARG A 320 -0.54 -9.70 -25.96
CA ARG A 320 -1.26 -9.26 -24.77
C ARG A 320 -2.31 -8.21 -25.15
N PRO A 321 -3.62 -8.43 -24.91
CA PRO A 321 -4.65 -7.45 -25.23
C PRO A 321 -4.44 -6.17 -24.44
N SER A 322 -4.83 -5.02 -24.97
CA SER A 322 -4.87 -3.75 -24.25
C SER A 322 -6.03 -3.72 -23.25
N PHE A 323 -5.95 -2.86 -22.24
CA PHE A 323 -7.08 -2.65 -21.33
C PHE A 323 -8.35 -2.15 -22.06
N PRO A 324 -8.29 -1.19 -23.00
CA PRO A 324 -9.46 -0.81 -23.78
C PRO A 324 -10.14 -1.96 -24.52
N GLU A 325 -9.38 -2.92 -25.08
CA GLU A 325 -9.95 -4.10 -25.73
C GLU A 325 -10.68 -5.00 -24.75
N LEU A 326 -10.12 -5.23 -23.57
CA LEU A 326 -10.79 -6.01 -22.51
C LEU A 326 -12.05 -5.33 -22.00
N ILE A 327 -12.02 -4.00 -21.81
CA ILE A 327 -13.18 -3.20 -21.44
C ILE A 327 -14.27 -3.28 -22.51
N ALA A 328 -13.90 -3.18 -23.80
CA ALA A 328 -14.86 -3.32 -24.89
C ALA A 328 -15.53 -4.70 -24.90
N ALA A 329 -14.75 -5.76 -24.73
CA ALA A 329 -15.27 -7.13 -24.65
C ALA A 329 -16.21 -7.32 -23.44
N ALA A 330 -15.89 -6.75 -22.28
CA ALA A 330 -16.78 -6.78 -21.12
C ALA A 330 -18.11 -6.06 -21.38
N LYS A 331 -18.06 -4.88 -22.01
CA LYS A 331 -19.28 -4.11 -22.37
C LYS A 331 -20.18 -4.88 -23.34
N GLU A 332 -19.63 -5.64 -24.28
CA GLU A 332 -20.41 -6.51 -25.17
C GLU A 332 -21.10 -7.65 -24.41
N ALA A 333 -20.57 -8.04 -23.25
CA ALA A 333 -21.13 -9.05 -22.36
C ALA A 333 -21.80 -8.44 -21.10
N ALA A 334 -22.24 -7.18 -21.13
CA ALA A 334 -22.75 -6.45 -19.97
C ALA A 334 -23.92 -7.15 -19.25
N ASP A 335 -24.72 -7.95 -19.98
CA ASP A 335 -25.85 -8.71 -19.43
C ASP A 335 -25.41 -10.02 -18.73
N PHE A 336 -24.11 -10.38 -18.74
CA PHE A 336 -23.63 -11.60 -18.09
C PHE A 336 -23.73 -11.44 -16.56
N PRO A 337 -24.52 -12.31 -15.87
CA PRO A 337 -24.96 -12.01 -14.51
C PRO A 337 -24.03 -12.49 -13.40
N SER A 338 -23.07 -13.40 -13.71
CA SER A 338 -22.31 -14.10 -12.67
C SER A 338 -21.31 -13.18 -11.99
N CYS A 339 -21.09 -13.47 -10.72
CA CYS A 339 -20.04 -12.84 -9.89
C CYS A 339 -19.43 -13.91 -8.95
N VAL A 340 -18.18 -13.72 -8.58
CA VAL A 340 -17.45 -14.59 -7.65
C VAL A 340 -17.01 -13.75 -6.44
N ASP A 341 -16.57 -14.38 -5.37
CA ASP A 341 -15.97 -13.67 -4.23
C ASP A 341 -14.50 -13.37 -4.54
N PRO A 342 -14.11 -12.09 -4.73
CA PRO A 342 -12.72 -11.74 -5.03
C PRO A 342 -11.74 -12.12 -3.93
N ASP A 343 -12.21 -12.22 -2.68
CA ASP A 343 -11.39 -12.54 -1.52
C ASP A 343 -11.17 -14.06 -1.32
N ASP A 344 -11.73 -14.91 -2.18
CA ASP A 344 -11.45 -16.34 -2.15
C ASP A 344 -9.96 -16.61 -2.46
N ASN A 345 -9.32 -17.41 -1.62
CA ASN A 345 -7.89 -17.74 -1.72
C ASN A 345 -7.49 -18.34 -3.07
N ARG A 346 -8.43 -18.92 -3.83
CA ARG A 346 -8.18 -19.44 -5.19
C ARG A 346 -7.65 -18.38 -6.15
N PHE A 347 -7.99 -17.10 -5.92
CA PHE A 347 -7.58 -15.97 -6.78
C PHE A 347 -6.24 -15.36 -6.39
N LEU A 348 -5.65 -15.75 -5.27
CA LEU A 348 -4.42 -15.14 -4.74
C LEU A 348 -3.21 -15.38 -5.67
N ALA A 349 -3.02 -16.62 -6.11
CA ALA A 349 -1.93 -17.02 -7.01
C ALA A 349 -2.32 -18.20 -7.91
N PRO A 350 -3.39 -18.09 -8.73
CA PRO A 350 -3.86 -19.19 -9.54
C PRO A 350 -2.91 -19.49 -10.71
N ALA A 351 -2.84 -20.75 -11.11
CA ALA A 351 -2.18 -21.15 -12.35
C ALA A 351 -2.90 -20.57 -13.59
N SER A 352 -4.23 -20.45 -13.53
CA SER A 352 -5.08 -19.81 -14.52
C SER A 352 -6.21 -19.07 -13.84
N MET A 353 -6.20 -17.74 -13.92
CA MET A 353 -7.27 -16.89 -13.37
C MET A 353 -8.61 -17.17 -14.09
N ILE A 354 -8.56 -17.38 -15.40
CA ILE A 354 -9.76 -17.66 -16.21
C ILE A 354 -10.45 -18.95 -15.76
N GLU A 355 -9.68 -20.02 -15.54
CA GLU A 355 -10.25 -21.30 -15.11
C GLU A 355 -10.75 -21.25 -13.67
N GLU A 356 -10.09 -20.51 -12.77
CA GLU A 356 -10.57 -20.32 -11.39
C GLU A 356 -11.86 -19.52 -11.33
N VAL A 357 -12.02 -18.47 -12.16
CA VAL A 357 -13.30 -17.74 -12.28
C VAL A 357 -14.41 -18.67 -12.77
N ARG A 358 -14.14 -19.50 -13.77
CA ARG A 358 -15.07 -20.52 -14.29
C ARG A 358 -15.46 -21.54 -13.22
N ALA A 359 -14.47 -22.08 -12.53
CA ALA A 359 -14.69 -23.06 -11.45
C ALA A 359 -15.53 -22.45 -10.32
N ALA A 360 -15.23 -21.23 -9.89
CA ALA A 360 -15.98 -20.54 -8.84
C ALA A 360 -17.45 -20.29 -9.23
N CYS A 361 -17.72 -19.94 -10.49
CA CYS A 361 -19.10 -19.84 -10.99
C CYS A 361 -19.80 -21.20 -11.00
N ALA A 362 -19.11 -22.26 -11.43
CA ALA A 362 -19.65 -23.61 -11.43
C ALA A 362 -19.98 -24.11 -10.00
N ASP A 363 -19.07 -23.92 -9.06
CA ASP A 363 -19.21 -24.28 -7.65
C ASP A 363 -20.41 -23.60 -6.99
N THR A 364 -20.70 -22.37 -7.41
CA THR A 364 -21.85 -21.58 -6.91
C THR A 364 -23.11 -21.71 -7.76
N HIS A 365 -23.12 -22.66 -8.71
CA HIS A 365 -24.25 -22.93 -9.63
C HIS A 365 -24.70 -21.71 -10.44
N GLN A 366 -23.78 -20.81 -10.76
CA GLN A 366 -24.02 -19.66 -11.62
C GLN A 366 -23.68 -20.00 -13.09
N PRO A 367 -24.15 -19.22 -14.08
CA PRO A 367 -23.70 -19.33 -15.46
C PRO A 367 -22.17 -19.25 -15.54
N VAL A 368 -21.54 -20.21 -16.24
CA VAL A 368 -20.09 -20.28 -16.37
C VAL A 368 -19.66 -19.44 -17.58
N PRO A 369 -18.74 -18.46 -17.43
CA PRO A 369 -18.33 -17.61 -18.53
C PRO A 369 -17.53 -18.40 -19.58
N ALA A 370 -17.96 -18.34 -20.84
CA ALA A 370 -17.31 -19.04 -21.97
C ALA A 370 -16.36 -18.13 -22.74
N ALA A 371 -16.81 -16.92 -23.07
CA ALA A 371 -16.03 -15.93 -23.82
C ALA A 371 -15.19 -15.01 -22.91
N THR A 372 -14.13 -14.41 -23.46
CA THR A 372 -13.30 -13.44 -22.72
C THR A 372 -14.12 -12.29 -22.16
N GLY A 373 -15.09 -11.77 -22.93
CA GLY A 373 -15.97 -10.69 -22.47
C GLY A 373 -16.78 -11.09 -21.24
N GLU A 374 -17.33 -12.31 -21.21
CA GLU A 374 -18.08 -12.84 -20.06
C GLU A 374 -17.19 -13.04 -18.83
N VAL A 375 -15.94 -13.53 -19.02
CA VAL A 375 -14.96 -13.62 -17.93
C VAL A 375 -14.68 -12.24 -17.34
N MET A 376 -14.41 -11.25 -18.20
CA MET A 376 -14.16 -9.89 -17.78
C MET A 376 -15.36 -9.26 -17.09
N GLN A 377 -16.58 -9.46 -17.63
CA GLN A 377 -17.79 -8.96 -17.01
C GLN A 377 -18.04 -9.59 -15.63
N CYS A 378 -17.81 -10.89 -15.50
CA CYS A 378 -17.86 -11.58 -14.21
C CYS A 378 -16.88 -10.96 -13.21
N VAL A 379 -15.66 -10.65 -13.62
CA VAL A 379 -14.66 -9.98 -12.74
C VAL A 379 -15.14 -8.58 -12.37
N TYR A 380 -15.65 -7.78 -13.30
CA TYR A 380 -16.20 -6.44 -12.99
C TYR A 380 -17.38 -6.52 -12.02
N ASN A 381 -18.32 -7.43 -12.24
CA ASN A 381 -19.45 -7.66 -11.32
C ASN A 381 -18.93 -8.02 -9.92
N SER A 382 -17.93 -8.90 -9.85
CA SER A 382 -17.35 -9.37 -8.59
C SER A 382 -16.74 -8.22 -7.78
N LEU A 383 -15.88 -7.43 -8.41
CA LEU A 383 -15.22 -6.29 -7.75
C LEU A 383 -16.24 -5.25 -7.29
N THR A 384 -17.19 -4.88 -8.13
CA THR A 384 -18.15 -3.81 -7.80
C THR A 384 -19.16 -4.25 -6.73
N GLN A 385 -19.57 -5.53 -6.72
CA GLN A 385 -20.41 -6.09 -5.66
C GLN A 385 -19.66 -6.14 -4.32
N ASP A 386 -18.37 -6.44 -4.35
CA ASP A 386 -17.58 -6.44 -3.13
C ASP A 386 -17.34 -5.02 -2.60
N TYR A 387 -17.09 -4.05 -3.48
CA TYR A 387 -17.05 -2.63 -3.09
C TYR A 387 -18.36 -2.17 -2.45
N ARG A 388 -19.51 -2.58 -2.99
CA ARG A 388 -20.82 -2.31 -2.38
C ARG A 388 -20.90 -2.89 -0.98
N ARG A 389 -20.60 -4.19 -0.81
CA ARG A 389 -20.62 -4.87 0.49
C ARG A 389 -19.68 -4.19 1.49
N ALA A 390 -18.49 -3.81 1.03
CA ALA A 390 -17.51 -3.12 1.87
C ALA A 390 -18.00 -1.75 2.32
N VAL A 391 -18.63 -0.96 1.45
CA VAL A 391 -19.26 0.34 1.81
C VAL A 391 -20.40 0.15 2.80
N GLU A 392 -21.30 -0.79 2.56
CA GLU A 392 -22.42 -1.11 3.47
C GLU A 392 -21.91 -1.51 4.86
N THR A 393 -20.90 -2.39 4.91
CA THR A 393 -20.27 -2.81 6.16
C THR A 393 -19.57 -1.65 6.87
N LEU A 394 -18.83 -0.83 6.11
CA LEU A 394 -18.15 0.35 6.62
C LEU A 394 -19.14 1.33 7.27
N GLN A 395 -20.29 1.59 6.63
CA GLN A 395 -21.35 2.43 7.17
C GLN A 395 -21.91 1.86 8.49
N SER A 396 -22.13 0.54 8.54
CA SER A 396 -22.60 -0.14 9.75
C SER A 396 -21.62 -0.02 10.91
N LEU A 397 -20.31 -0.24 10.65
CA LEU A 397 -19.26 -0.24 11.66
C LEU A 397 -18.90 1.16 12.16
N THR A 398 -18.97 2.18 11.29
CA THR A 398 -18.67 3.57 11.64
C THR A 398 -19.89 4.35 12.15
N GLY A 399 -21.10 3.86 11.90
CA GLY A 399 -22.34 4.58 12.16
C GLY A 399 -22.54 5.84 11.28
N LYS A 400 -21.77 5.96 10.19
CA LYS A 400 -21.82 7.09 9.25
C LYS A 400 -22.40 6.66 7.92
N THR A 401 -23.06 7.58 7.22
CA THR A 401 -23.48 7.40 5.82
C THR A 401 -22.52 8.17 4.93
N TYR A 402 -21.93 7.50 3.97
CA TYR A 402 -21.03 8.11 2.99
C TYR A 402 -21.81 8.52 1.74
N THR A 403 -21.40 9.60 1.10
CA THR A 403 -22.07 10.18 -0.08
C THR A 403 -21.22 10.11 -1.34
N SER A 404 -19.93 9.85 -1.18
CA SER A 404 -19.01 9.73 -2.30
C SER A 404 -17.94 8.66 -2.05
N LEU A 405 -17.41 8.11 -3.16
CA LEU A 405 -16.26 7.23 -3.17
C LEU A 405 -15.18 7.85 -4.06
N ASN A 406 -14.01 8.12 -3.47
CA ASN A 406 -12.89 8.69 -4.20
C ASN A 406 -11.91 7.58 -4.56
N ILE A 407 -11.66 7.38 -5.86
CA ILE A 407 -10.78 6.34 -6.39
C ILE A 407 -9.48 6.97 -6.86
N VAL A 408 -8.36 6.54 -6.27
CA VAL A 408 -7.00 6.95 -6.66
C VAL A 408 -6.19 5.75 -7.13
N GLY A 409 -5.07 6.00 -7.81
CA GLY A 409 -4.23 4.95 -8.37
C GLY A 409 -4.63 4.51 -9.77
N GLY A 410 -4.05 3.41 -10.25
CA GLY A 410 -4.23 2.95 -11.63
C GLY A 410 -5.67 2.66 -12.03
N GLY A 411 -6.50 2.16 -11.10
CA GLY A 411 -7.91 1.89 -11.33
C GLY A 411 -8.78 3.12 -11.62
N SER A 412 -8.31 4.31 -11.23
CA SER A 412 -9.00 5.55 -11.58
C SER A 412 -9.11 5.79 -13.08
N GLN A 413 -8.29 5.12 -13.88
CA GLN A 413 -8.33 5.21 -15.35
C GLN A 413 -9.37 4.29 -16.00
N ASP A 414 -9.87 3.28 -15.29
CA ASP A 414 -10.89 2.38 -15.82
C ASP A 414 -12.28 2.97 -15.66
N GLY A 415 -12.70 3.76 -16.65
CA GLY A 415 -14.01 4.41 -16.61
C GLY A 415 -15.20 3.45 -16.58
N TYR A 416 -15.04 2.22 -17.05
CA TYR A 416 -16.10 1.21 -16.96
C TYR A 416 -16.25 0.68 -15.54
N LEU A 417 -15.15 0.30 -14.90
CA LEU A 417 -15.15 -0.11 -13.48
C LEU A 417 -15.70 1.01 -12.60
N ASN A 418 -15.29 2.26 -12.84
CA ASN A 418 -15.70 3.40 -12.05
C ASN A 418 -17.21 3.68 -12.16
N GLN A 419 -17.79 3.59 -13.38
CA GLN A 419 -19.25 3.72 -13.56
C GLN A 419 -20.01 2.56 -12.91
N GLN A 420 -19.54 1.31 -13.12
CA GLN A 420 -20.15 0.15 -12.48
C GLN A 420 -20.05 0.22 -10.94
N THR A 421 -18.97 0.79 -10.43
CA THR A 421 -18.81 1.03 -8.99
C THR A 421 -19.83 2.06 -8.48
N ALA A 422 -20.05 3.17 -9.21
CA ALA A 422 -21.08 4.15 -8.87
C ALA A 422 -22.46 3.49 -8.84
N ASN A 423 -22.79 2.71 -9.87
CA ASN A 423 -24.08 2.03 -9.98
C ASN A 423 -24.28 1.01 -8.84
N ALA A 424 -23.25 0.21 -8.51
CA ALA A 424 -23.36 -0.82 -7.49
C ALA A 424 -23.43 -0.23 -6.07
N THR A 425 -22.65 0.82 -5.76
CA THR A 425 -22.60 1.43 -4.43
C THR A 425 -23.67 2.47 -4.18
N GLY A 426 -24.25 3.02 -5.23
CA GLY A 426 -25.17 4.17 -5.14
C GLY A 426 -24.47 5.49 -4.75
N LEU A 427 -23.13 5.52 -4.78
CA LEU A 427 -22.33 6.70 -4.41
C LEU A 427 -21.85 7.43 -5.67
N THR A 428 -21.72 8.75 -5.57
CA THR A 428 -20.94 9.50 -6.56
C THR A 428 -19.48 9.06 -6.50
N VAL A 429 -18.93 8.61 -7.63
CA VAL A 429 -17.50 8.22 -7.72
C VAL A 429 -16.70 9.38 -8.30
N PHE A 430 -15.62 9.76 -7.61
CA PHE A 430 -14.60 10.70 -8.07
C PHE A 430 -13.32 9.93 -8.36
N ALA A 431 -12.94 9.81 -9.63
CA ALA A 431 -11.80 9.01 -10.08
C ALA A 431 -10.60 9.88 -10.48
N GLY A 432 -9.49 9.73 -9.79
CA GLY A 432 -8.22 10.45 -9.93
C GLY A 432 -7.75 11.06 -8.61
N PRO A 433 -6.49 11.43 -8.54
CA PRO A 433 -5.45 11.29 -9.54
C PRO A 433 -4.90 9.86 -9.66
N THR A 434 -4.25 9.56 -10.79
CA THR A 434 -3.61 8.26 -11.04
C THR A 434 -2.37 8.06 -10.17
N GLU A 435 -1.60 9.14 -9.99
CA GLU A 435 -0.33 9.16 -9.24
C GLU A 435 -0.55 9.38 -7.74
N GLY A 436 -1.53 8.68 -7.13
CA GLY A 436 -1.94 8.90 -5.75
C GLY A 436 -0.80 8.77 -4.75
N THR A 437 -0.03 7.68 -4.81
CA THR A 437 1.06 7.40 -3.86
C THR A 437 2.13 8.49 -3.89
N ALA A 438 2.71 8.74 -5.06
CA ALA A 438 3.75 9.77 -5.21
C ALA A 438 3.25 11.16 -4.83
N LEU A 439 1.99 11.48 -5.15
CA LEU A 439 1.36 12.75 -4.74
C LEU A 439 1.24 12.85 -3.23
N GLY A 440 0.79 11.81 -2.54
CA GLY A 440 0.68 11.83 -1.09
C GLY A 440 2.04 11.99 -0.40
N ASN A 441 3.07 11.33 -0.91
CA ASN A 441 4.45 11.53 -0.47
C ASN A 441 4.87 13.01 -0.64
N LEU A 442 4.69 13.57 -1.83
CA LEU A 442 5.01 14.97 -2.11
C LEU A 442 4.21 15.96 -1.26
N MET A 443 2.93 15.67 -0.97
CA MET A 443 2.08 16.56 -0.16
C MET A 443 2.65 16.80 1.24
N VAL A 444 3.14 15.74 1.90
CA VAL A 444 3.78 15.86 3.21
C VAL A 444 4.99 16.78 3.13
N GLN A 445 5.78 16.66 2.10
CA GLN A 445 6.96 17.47 1.87
C GLN A 445 6.58 18.92 1.50
N PHE A 446 5.55 19.16 0.68
CA PHE A 446 5.04 20.49 0.35
C PHE A 446 4.48 21.23 1.57
N ILE A 447 3.81 20.51 2.48
CA ILE A 447 3.35 21.09 3.75
C ILE A 447 4.55 21.47 4.61
N HIS A 448 5.58 20.61 4.68
CA HIS A 448 6.82 20.93 5.39
C HIS A 448 7.53 22.16 4.81
N SER A 449 7.61 22.27 3.50
CA SER A 449 8.25 23.41 2.79
C SER A 449 7.43 24.71 2.89
N GLY A 450 6.19 24.65 3.38
CA GLY A 450 5.29 25.80 3.48
C GLY A 450 4.60 26.19 2.15
N ASP A 451 4.64 25.31 1.14
CA ASP A 451 3.89 25.50 -0.10
C ASP A 451 2.39 25.38 0.11
N PHE A 452 1.99 24.57 1.11
CA PHE A 452 0.62 24.45 1.61
C PHE A 452 0.60 24.53 3.13
N ALA A 453 -0.42 25.16 3.70
CA ALA A 453 -0.55 25.32 5.13
C ALA A 453 -0.90 24.01 5.87
N ASP A 454 -1.69 23.15 5.21
CA ASP A 454 -2.19 21.90 5.77
C ASP A 454 -2.64 20.90 4.67
N LEU A 455 -3.11 19.74 5.13
CA LEU A 455 -3.61 18.67 4.23
C LEU A 455 -4.85 19.11 3.43
N ALA A 456 -5.70 19.95 3.99
CA ALA A 456 -6.92 20.40 3.31
C ALA A 456 -6.56 21.29 2.11
N GLU A 457 -5.60 22.19 2.28
CA GLU A 457 -5.09 23.04 1.19
C GLU A 457 -4.37 22.21 0.13
N ALA A 458 -3.54 21.26 0.53
CA ALA A 458 -2.86 20.33 -0.38
C ALA A 458 -3.84 19.48 -1.20
N ARG A 459 -4.90 18.93 -0.59
CA ARG A 459 -5.99 18.23 -1.29
C ARG A 459 -6.76 19.15 -2.24
N ALA A 460 -6.97 20.41 -1.86
CA ALA A 460 -7.57 21.39 -2.76
C ALA A 460 -6.66 21.70 -3.97
N ALA A 461 -5.33 21.72 -3.77
CA ALA A 461 -4.37 21.88 -4.86
C ALA A 461 -4.41 20.68 -5.83
N ILE A 462 -4.58 19.45 -5.37
CA ILE A 462 -4.78 18.28 -6.25
C ILE A 462 -5.98 18.50 -7.16
N ARG A 463 -7.13 18.90 -6.60
CA ARG A 463 -8.34 19.19 -7.42
C ARG A 463 -8.14 20.28 -8.47
N ARG A 464 -7.26 21.24 -8.22
CA ARG A 464 -6.92 22.31 -9.17
C ARG A 464 -5.89 21.89 -10.22
N SER A 465 -5.09 20.87 -9.92
CA SER A 465 -3.93 20.47 -10.71
C SER A 465 -4.17 19.29 -11.64
N PHE A 466 -5.07 18.40 -11.23
CA PHE A 466 -5.31 17.14 -11.93
C PHE A 466 -6.78 16.98 -12.30
N GLU A 467 -7.03 16.24 -13.38
CA GLU A 467 -8.38 15.86 -13.77
C GLU A 467 -8.92 14.83 -12.78
N ILE A 468 -10.10 15.13 -12.23
CA ILE A 468 -10.89 14.21 -11.42
C ILE A 468 -12.19 13.97 -12.16
N LYS A 469 -12.39 12.76 -12.66
CA LYS A 469 -13.60 12.37 -13.37
C LYS A 469 -14.71 12.02 -12.40
N GLU A 470 -15.91 12.46 -12.68
CA GLU A 470 -17.10 12.21 -11.86
C GLU A 470 -18.02 11.21 -12.56
N TYR A 471 -18.48 10.20 -11.80
CA TYR A 471 -19.45 9.20 -12.24
C TYR A 471 -20.61 9.18 -11.26
N GLN A 472 -21.81 9.43 -11.78
CA GLN A 472 -23.05 9.37 -11.01
C GLN A 472 -23.69 7.98 -11.18
N PRO A 473 -24.39 7.45 -10.14
CA PRO A 473 -25.23 6.26 -10.30
C PRO A 473 -26.30 6.50 -11.38
N GLU A 474 -26.48 5.51 -12.26
CA GLU A 474 -27.45 5.52 -13.37
C GLU A 474 -28.65 4.64 -13.05
#